data_b7b0ad37a965fa97f2e6e63ddcedc2b6
#
_entry.id   b7b0ad37a965fa97f2e6e63ddcedc2b6
#
_cell.length_a   1.000
_cell.length_b   1.000
_cell.length_c   1.000
_cell.angle_alpha   90.00
_cell.angle_beta   90.00
_cell.angle_gamma   90.00
#
_symmetry.space_group_name_H-M   'P 1'
#
loop_
_entity.id
_entity.type
_entity.pdbx_description
1 polymer ?
#
loop_
_entity_poly.entity_id
_entity_poly.type
_entity_poly.pdbx_seq_one_letter_code
_entity_poly.pdbx_strand_id
1 'polypeptide(L)'
;MATITAAMVKDLRESTGAGMMDCKAALTETAGDMQAAQDWLRKKGLSKAAKKAGRVAADGLIGGLTKGTKGVVVEVNSETDFVARNEQFQGLVKLIAQVALDAGADVEKIKAAKVGSVTVETAIADAIATIGENMTLRRAASLEVAQGVVSSYVHGAVIEGAGKMGVIVALESAGKTDELAQLGRQLAMHVAAANPQALDPSGLDAALVKREKDVLADKYRQQGKPENVIEKIVESGLKTFYKEVCLLEQAFIHDTAKSVAQAVKEAEGKVGAPVKIAGFVRYALGEGIEKQESDFAAEVAAASGKK
;
A
#
# COMPACT_ATOMS: atom_id res chain seq x y z
N MET A 1 11.58 34.84 -35.12
CA MET A 1 11.55 33.81 -34.07
C MET A 1 11.52 34.52 -32.74
N ALA A 2 10.64 34.13 -31.84
CA ALA A 2 10.61 34.72 -30.50
C ALA A 2 11.93 34.37 -29.76
N THR A 3 12.54 35.35 -29.12
CA THR A 3 13.78 35.13 -28.35
C THR A 3 13.43 34.44 -27.05
N ILE A 4 13.81 33.18 -26.93
CA ILE A 4 13.60 32.42 -25.67
C ILE A 4 14.60 32.93 -24.63
N THR A 5 14.11 33.52 -23.54
CA THR A 5 14.94 34.06 -22.48
C THR A 5 15.15 33.04 -21.36
N ALA A 6 16.23 33.20 -20.59
CA ALA A 6 16.49 32.37 -19.42
C ALA A 6 15.36 32.50 -18.35
N ALA A 7 14.72 33.69 -18.26
CA ALA A 7 13.59 33.90 -17.36
C ALA A 7 12.39 33.01 -17.75
N MET A 8 12.01 33.01 -19.04
CA MET A 8 10.91 32.15 -19.52
C MET A 8 11.17 30.66 -19.23
N VAL A 9 12.41 30.19 -19.41
CA VAL A 9 12.78 28.81 -19.11
C VAL A 9 12.67 28.52 -17.61
N LYS A 10 13.08 29.47 -16.75
CA LYS A 10 12.96 29.39 -15.32
C LYS A 10 11.49 29.33 -14.89
N ASP A 11 10.66 30.24 -15.38
CA ASP A 11 9.22 30.32 -15.04
C ASP A 11 8.49 29.04 -15.46
N LEU A 12 8.77 28.53 -16.66
CA LEU A 12 8.18 27.27 -17.14
C LEU A 12 8.64 26.07 -16.28
N ARG A 13 9.91 26.06 -15.86
CA ARG A 13 10.43 25.02 -14.98
C ARG A 13 9.79 25.08 -13.59
N GLU A 14 9.63 26.26 -13.00
CA GLU A 14 9.00 26.45 -11.68
C GLU A 14 7.52 26.03 -11.72
N SER A 15 6.81 26.30 -12.82
CA SER A 15 5.40 25.94 -12.96
C SER A 15 5.15 24.47 -13.29
N THR A 16 6.12 23.78 -13.94
CA THR A 16 5.92 22.40 -14.44
C THR A 16 6.78 21.35 -13.74
N GLY A 17 7.84 21.75 -13.03
CA GLY A 17 8.85 20.85 -12.49
C GLY A 17 9.72 20.14 -13.53
N ALA A 18 9.53 20.41 -14.83
CA ALA A 18 10.27 19.76 -15.91
C ALA A 18 11.74 20.16 -15.95
N GLY A 19 12.59 19.33 -16.57
CA GLY A 19 14.01 19.62 -16.72
C GLY A 19 14.27 20.88 -17.56
N MET A 20 15.32 21.63 -17.25
CA MET A 20 15.67 22.91 -17.92
C MET A 20 15.76 22.76 -19.45
N MET A 21 16.36 21.67 -19.94
CA MET A 21 16.49 21.44 -21.39
C MET A 21 15.15 21.11 -22.05
N ASP A 22 14.27 20.39 -21.34
CA ASP A 22 12.91 20.10 -21.82
C ASP A 22 12.07 21.39 -21.88
N CYS A 23 12.18 22.27 -20.87
CA CYS A 23 11.52 23.58 -20.88
C CYS A 23 12.02 24.47 -22.02
N LYS A 24 13.33 24.53 -22.26
CA LYS A 24 13.90 25.28 -23.40
C LYS A 24 13.41 24.71 -24.72
N ALA A 25 13.40 23.39 -24.90
CA ALA A 25 12.91 22.76 -26.12
C ALA A 25 11.42 23.06 -26.34
N ALA A 26 10.59 22.95 -25.30
CA ALA A 26 9.17 23.27 -25.37
C ALA A 26 8.91 24.69 -25.81
N LEU A 27 9.59 25.68 -25.19
CA LEU A 27 9.47 27.07 -25.55
C LEU A 27 9.94 27.34 -27.00
N THR A 28 10.99 26.65 -27.45
CA THR A 28 11.47 26.76 -28.82
C THR A 28 10.44 26.28 -29.85
N GLU A 29 9.87 25.06 -29.58
CA GLU A 29 8.84 24.47 -30.45
C GLU A 29 7.53 25.27 -30.48
N THR A 30 7.22 25.98 -29.40
CA THR A 30 5.99 26.76 -29.26
C THR A 30 6.21 28.28 -29.48
N ALA A 31 7.36 28.68 -30.05
CA ALA A 31 7.70 30.06 -30.30
C ALA A 31 7.57 31.01 -29.09
N GLY A 32 7.80 30.49 -27.88
CA GLY A 32 7.74 31.23 -26.61
C GLY A 32 6.35 31.29 -25.96
N ASP A 33 5.33 30.63 -26.52
CA ASP A 33 4.02 30.54 -25.88
C ASP A 33 4.10 29.59 -24.66
N MET A 34 3.89 30.16 -23.48
CA MET A 34 4.01 29.46 -22.20
C MET A 34 2.95 28.37 -22.03
N GLN A 35 1.71 28.63 -22.45
CA GLN A 35 0.61 27.66 -22.33
C GLN A 35 0.82 26.50 -23.30
N ALA A 36 1.14 26.79 -24.56
CA ALA A 36 1.46 25.75 -25.54
C ALA A 36 2.70 24.95 -25.15
N ALA A 37 3.69 25.56 -24.48
CA ALA A 37 4.88 24.88 -23.95
C ALA A 37 4.54 23.91 -22.79
N GLN A 38 3.63 24.30 -21.89
CA GLN A 38 3.11 23.41 -20.87
C GLN A 38 2.40 22.19 -21.48
N ASP A 39 1.53 22.42 -22.47
CA ASP A 39 0.83 21.35 -23.16
C ASP A 39 1.78 20.42 -23.93
N TRP A 40 2.83 20.97 -24.54
CA TRP A 40 3.88 20.20 -25.20
C TRP A 40 4.66 19.33 -24.21
N LEU A 41 5.05 19.89 -23.05
CA LEU A 41 5.73 19.16 -21.99
C LEU A 41 4.85 18.04 -21.44
N ARG A 42 3.56 18.28 -21.27
CA ARG A 42 2.60 17.27 -20.82
C ARG A 42 2.51 16.10 -21.81
N LYS A 43 2.36 16.37 -23.11
CA LYS A 43 2.36 15.32 -24.15
C LYS A 43 3.66 14.53 -24.17
N LYS A 44 4.80 15.20 -24.03
CA LYS A 44 6.12 14.56 -23.94
C LYS A 44 6.26 13.72 -22.66
N GLY A 45 5.72 14.19 -21.55
CA GLY A 45 5.67 13.47 -20.26
C GLY A 45 4.90 12.16 -20.37
N LEU A 46 3.72 12.17 -20.96
CA LEU A 46 2.93 10.97 -21.25
C LEU A 46 3.70 9.95 -22.11
N SER A 47 4.42 10.41 -23.14
CA SER A 47 5.26 9.55 -23.98
C SER A 47 6.45 8.96 -23.20
N LYS A 48 7.08 9.71 -22.28
CA LYS A 48 8.15 9.20 -21.41
C LYS A 48 7.61 8.17 -20.43
N ALA A 49 6.44 8.41 -19.83
CA ALA A 49 5.78 7.47 -18.92
C ALA A 49 5.45 6.15 -19.63
N ALA A 50 4.85 6.21 -20.82
CA ALA A 50 4.54 5.03 -21.62
C ALA A 50 5.78 4.17 -21.93
N LYS A 51 6.93 4.79 -22.23
CA LYS A 51 8.19 4.07 -22.47
C LYS A 51 8.75 3.35 -21.24
N LYS A 52 8.37 3.79 -20.06
CA LYS A 52 8.85 3.23 -18.77
C LYS A 52 7.88 2.23 -18.16
N ALA A 53 6.63 2.18 -18.60
CA ALA A 53 5.56 1.37 -18.02
C ALA A 53 5.89 -0.14 -17.93
N GLY A 54 6.81 -0.65 -18.76
CA GLY A 54 7.27 -2.05 -18.71
C GLY A 54 8.37 -2.35 -17.69
N ARG A 55 8.90 -1.33 -16.97
CA ARG A 55 9.95 -1.56 -15.98
C ARG A 55 9.36 -2.00 -14.65
N VAL A 56 10.03 -2.94 -13.98
CA VAL A 56 9.58 -3.45 -12.67
C VAL A 56 9.68 -2.32 -11.64
N ALA A 57 8.57 -2.06 -10.97
CA ALA A 57 8.46 -1.10 -9.87
C ALA A 57 7.96 -1.86 -8.63
N ALA A 58 8.86 -2.16 -7.70
CA ALA A 58 8.59 -2.95 -6.49
C ALA A 58 8.95 -2.20 -5.19
N ASP A 59 9.60 -1.05 -5.31
CA ASP A 59 9.83 -0.10 -4.23
C ASP A 59 8.75 0.99 -4.20
N GLY A 60 8.91 2.05 -3.42
CA GLY A 60 7.93 3.12 -3.30
C GLY A 60 7.36 3.28 -1.88
N LEU A 61 6.06 3.55 -1.74
CA LEU A 61 5.39 3.77 -0.46
C LEU A 61 3.98 3.16 -0.41
N ILE A 62 3.60 2.75 0.79
CA ILE A 62 2.22 2.49 1.18
C ILE A 62 1.69 3.75 1.84
N GLY A 63 0.61 4.32 1.31
CA GLY A 63 -0.13 5.43 1.93
C GLY A 63 -1.35 4.92 2.67
N GLY A 64 -1.56 5.37 3.91
CA GLY A 64 -2.74 5.07 4.72
C GLY A 64 -3.42 6.36 5.19
N LEU A 65 -4.73 6.43 5.06
CA LEU A 65 -5.53 7.58 5.50
C LEU A 65 -6.85 7.13 6.08
N THR A 66 -7.27 7.75 7.20
CA THR A 66 -8.57 7.48 7.83
C THR A 66 -9.30 8.78 8.16
N LYS A 67 -10.63 8.73 8.08
CA LYS A 67 -11.51 9.83 8.47
C LYS A 67 -12.80 9.27 9.08
N GLY A 68 -12.87 9.28 10.40
CA GLY A 68 -14.05 8.76 11.13
C GLY A 68 -14.29 7.28 10.84
N THR A 69 -15.41 7.00 10.17
CA THR A 69 -15.86 5.63 9.85
C THR A 69 -15.27 5.06 8.56
N LYS A 70 -14.40 5.80 7.87
CA LYS A 70 -13.77 5.40 6.60
C LYS A 70 -12.25 5.35 6.71
N GLY A 71 -11.65 4.44 5.98
CA GLY A 71 -10.19 4.35 5.85
C GLY A 71 -9.76 3.69 4.56
N VAL A 72 -8.59 4.09 4.08
CA VAL A 72 -7.99 3.56 2.85
C VAL A 72 -6.52 3.24 3.07
N VAL A 73 -6.03 2.30 2.30
CA VAL A 73 -4.61 2.01 2.12
C VAL A 73 -4.34 1.86 0.63
N VAL A 74 -3.28 2.50 0.15
CA VAL A 74 -2.87 2.48 -1.26
C VAL A 74 -1.41 2.08 -1.37
N GLU A 75 -1.05 1.34 -2.41
CA GLU A 75 0.34 1.03 -2.75
C GLU A 75 0.71 1.76 -4.04
N VAL A 76 1.69 2.66 -3.92
CA VAL A 76 2.27 3.38 -5.05
C VAL A 76 3.72 2.95 -5.19
N ASN A 77 4.00 2.23 -6.27
CA ASN A 77 5.32 1.68 -6.52
C ASN A 77 6.20 2.59 -7.39
N SER A 78 7.51 2.48 -7.20
CA SER A 78 8.60 3.07 -7.98
C SER A 78 9.68 2.02 -8.26
N GLU A 79 10.65 2.33 -9.12
CA GLU A 79 11.73 1.40 -9.47
C GLU A 79 12.72 1.24 -8.30
N THR A 80 13.05 2.35 -7.60
CA THR A 80 14.04 2.38 -6.51
C THR A 80 13.48 2.96 -5.21
N ASP A 81 14.15 2.65 -4.10
CA ASP A 81 13.81 3.16 -2.76
C ASP A 81 14.19 4.64 -2.56
N PHE A 82 15.07 5.20 -3.41
CA PHE A 82 15.43 6.62 -3.37
C PHE A 82 14.23 7.52 -3.64
N VAL A 83 13.31 7.09 -4.53
CA VAL A 83 12.09 7.82 -4.87
C VAL A 83 11.18 8.00 -3.65
N ALA A 84 11.16 7.05 -2.71
CA ALA A 84 10.38 7.17 -1.48
C ALA A 84 10.77 8.41 -0.62
N ARG A 85 11.98 8.96 -0.82
CA ARG A 85 12.47 10.17 -0.12
C ARG A 85 12.22 11.46 -0.92
N ASN A 86 11.72 11.34 -2.15
CA ASN A 86 11.44 12.49 -3.01
C ASN A 86 10.11 13.14 -2.57
N GLU A 87 10.11 14.44 -2.29
CA GLU A 87 8.94 15.19 -1.79
C GLU A 87 7.77 15.18 -2.80
N GLN A 88 8.05 15.25 -4.10
CA GLN A 88 7.02 15.19 -5.14
C GLN A 88 6.31 13.82 -5.14
N PHE A 89 7.07 12.73 -4.99
CA PHE A 89 6.51 11.39 -4.89
C PHE A 89 5.70 11.21 -3.60
N GLN A 90 6.21 11.70 -2.47
CA GLN A 90 5.49 11.68 -1.19
C GLN A 90 4.17 12.45 -1.28
N GLY A 91 4.18 13.62 -1.92
CA GLY A 91 2.98 14.41 -2.19
C GLY A 91 1.98 13.67 -3.07
N LEU A 92 2.45 12.96 -4.10
CA LEU A 92 1.63 12.12 -4.97
C LEU A 92 0.96 10.97 -4.20
N VAL A 93 1.69 10.28 -3.32
CA VAL A 93 1.13 9.19 -2.49
C VAL A 93 0.03 9.72 -1.56
N LYS A 94 0.24 10.85 -0.90
CA LYS A 94 -0.78 11.50 -0.06
C LYS A 94 -2.01 11.91 -0.86
N LEU A 95 -1.80 12.49 -2.04
CA LEU A 95 -2.87 12.87 -2.96
C LEU A 95 -3.72 11.66 -3.37
N ILE A 96 -3.07 10.56 -3.75
CA ILE A 96 -3.74 9.30 -4.15
C ILE A 96 -4.54 8.74 -2.97
N ALA A 97 -3.98 8.72 -1.76
CA ALA A 97 -4.70 8.26 -0.57
C ALA A 97 -5.92 9.15 -0.25
N GLN A 98 -5.80 10.48 -0.42
CA GLN A 98 -6.92 11.39 -0.23
C GLN A 98 -8.04 11.13 -1.25
N VAL A 99 -7.69 10.94 -2.53
CA VAL A 99 -8.67 10.62 -3.59
C VAL A 99 -9.32 9.26 -3.32
N ALA A 100 -8.54 8.26 -2.92
CA ALA A 100 -9.04 6.92 -2.62
C ALA A 100 -10.04 6.91 -1.46
N LEU A 101 -9.91 7.82 -0.48
CA LEU A 101 -10.84 7.94 0.64
C LEU A 101 -12.28 8.24 0.17
N ASP A 102 -12.41 9.01 -0.92
CA ASP A 102 -13.71 9.38 -1.50
C ASP A 102 -14.12 8.42 -2.64
N ALA A 103 -13.17 7.97 -3.47
CA ALA A 103 -13.41 7.12 -4.65
C ALA A 103 -13.54 5.61 -4.31
N GLY A 104 -13.09 5.19 -3.11
CA GLY A 104 -13.02 3.79 -2.70
C GLY A 104 -11.76 3.08 -3.21
N ALA A 105 -11.82 1.74 -3.32
CA ALA A 105 -10.67 0.88 -3.60
C ALA A 105 -10.42 0.60 -5.09
N ASP A 106 -11.28 1.07 -5.97
CA ASP A 106 -11.17 0.83 -7.42
C ASP A 106 -10.05 1.69 -8.01
N VAL A 107 -8.95 1.03 -8.40
CA VAL A 107 -7.74 1.67 -8.94
C VAL A 107 -8.04 2.53 -10.17
N GLU A 108 -8.90 2.05 -11.08
CA GLU A 108 -9.21 2.79 -12.31
C GLU A 108 -10.08 4.03 -12.01
N LYS A 109 -11.00 3.94 -11.04
CA LYS A 109 -11.74 5.11 -10.56
C LYS A 109 -10.82 6.13 -9.90
N ILE A 110 -9.86 5.67 -9.08
CA ILE A 110 -8.89 6.55 -8.45
C ILE A 110 -8.05 7.25 -9.51
N LYS A 111 -7.52 6.52 -10.50
CA LYS A 111 -6.73 7.09 -11.61
C LYS A 111 -7.51 8.12 -12.44
N ALA A 112 -8.78 7.85 -12.70
CA ALA A 112 -9.66 8.73 -13.47
C ALA A 112 -10.14 9.96 -12.68
N ALA A 113 -10.05 9.93 -11.35
CA ALA A 113 -10.52 11.02 -10.50
C ALA A 113 -9.74 12.33 -10.76
N LYS A 114 -10.47 13.43 -10.77
CA LYS A 114 -9.87 14.77 -10.98
C LYS A 114 -9.31 15.33 -9.68
N VAL A 115 -8.12 15.90 -9.79
CA VAL A 115 -7.46 16.67 -8.74
C VAL A 115 -7.08 18.03 -9.35
N GLY A 116 -7.85 19.05 -9.01
CA GLY A 116 -7.75 20.34 -9.70
C GLY A 116 -8.10 20.21 -11.20
N SER A 117 -7.17 20.57 -12.07
CA SER A 117 -7.36 20.53 -13.53
C SER A 117 -6.93 19.21 -14.20
N VAL A 118 -6.30 18.29 -13.47
CA VAL A 118 -5.74 17.04 -14.02
C VAL A 118 -6.35 15.81 -13.35
N THR A 119 -6.16 14.63 -13.93
CA THR A 119 -6.49 13.36 -13.28
C THR A 119 -5.32 12.82 -12.45
N VAL A 120 -5.58 11.89 -11.53
CA VAL A 120 -4.52 11.17 -10.81
C VAL A 120 -3.56 10.47 -11.79
N GLU A 121 -4.07 9.87 -12.85
CA GLU A 121 -3.26 9.24 -13.90
C GLU A 121 -2.31 10.25 -14.55
N THR A 122 -2.79 11.45 -14.85
CA THR A 122 -1.93 12.51 -15.36
C THR A 122 -0.88 12.93 -14.33
N ALA A 123 -1.24 13.05 -13.05
CA ALA A 123 -0.30 13.40 -11.99
C ALA A 123 0.81 12.33 -11.82
N ILE A 124 0.46 11.05 -11.97
CA ILE A 124 1.44 9.95 -11.99
C ILE A 124 2.38 10.09 -13.19
N ALA A 125 1.84 10.34 -14.40
CA ALA A 125 2.64 10.51 -15.61
C ALA A 125 3.59 11.71 -15.52
N ASP A 126 3.15 12.82 -14.93
CA ASP A 126 3.96 14.01 -14.70
C ASP A 126 5.10 13.72 -13.69
N ALA A 127 4.82 12.96 -12.64
CA ALA A 127 5.84 12.51 -11.70
C ALA A 127 6.88 11.59 -12.38
N ILE A 128 6.46 10.65 -13.24
CA ILE A 128 7.35 9.79 -14.03
C ILE A 128 8.25 10.64 -14.96
N ALA A 129 7.67 11.66 -15.59
CA ALA A 129 8.41 12.54 -16.49
C ALA A 129 9.48 13.37 -15.76
N THR A 130 9.17 13.79 -14.53
CA THR A 130 10.02 14.69 -13.71
C THR A 130 11.08 13.90 -12.95
N ILE A 131 10.70 12.86 -12.24
CA ILE A 131 11.58 12.04 -11.38
C ILE A 131 12.41 11.07 -12.24
N GLY A 132 11.83 10.56 -13.32
CA GLY A 132 12.58 9.76 -14.29
C GLY A 132 12.49 8.25 -14.06
N GLU A 133 11.67 7.76 -13.12
CA GLU A 133 11.41 6.35 -12.88
C GLU A 133 9.98 5.95 -13.23
N ASN A 134 9.75 4.65 -13.49
CA ASN A 134 8.40 4.11 -13.59
C ASN A 134 7.70 4.20 -12.23
N MET A 135 6.43 4.61 -12.25
CA MET A 135 5.59 4.68 -11.07
C MET A 135 4.19 4.19 -11.39
N THR A 136 3.57 3.51 -10.43
CA THR A 136 2.21 3.00 -10.61
C THR A 136 1.43 2.98 -9.31
N LEU A 137 0.16 3.34 -9.36
CA LEU A 137 -0.80 2.95 -8.34
C LEU A 137 -1.14 1.48 -8.59
N ARG A 138 -0.58 0.60 -7.77
CA ARG A 138 -0.68 -0.86 -7.94
C ARG A 138 -1.98 -1.42 -7.42
N ARG A 139 -2.33 -1.06 -6.19
CA ARG A 139 -3.52 -1.55 -5.50
C ARG A 139 -4.00 -0.56 -4.47
N ALA A 140 -5.28 -0.63 -4.15
CA ALA A 140 -5.93 0.12 -3.11
C ALA A 140 -6.91 -0.78 -2.37
N ALA A 141 -7.18 -0.47 -1.10
CA ALA A 141 -8.25 -1.08 -0.34
C ALA A 141 -8.90 -0.04 0.55
N SER A 142 -10.18 -0.21 0.83
CA SER A 142 -10.95 0.66 1.70
C SER A 142 -11.77 -0.15 2.69
N LEU A 143 -11.96 0.40 3.88
CA LEU A 143 -12.90 -0.10 4.87
C LEU A 143 -13.83 1.03 5.28
N GLU A 144 -15.08 0.69 5.50
CA GLU A 144 -16.10 1.61 5.99
C GLU A 144 -17.03 0.88 6.96
N VAL A 145 -17.45 1.54 8.02
CA VAL A 145 -18.46 1.06 8.97
C VAL A 145 -19.56 2.09 9.10
N ALA A 146 -20.79 1.63 9.33
CA ALA A 146 -21.93 2.52 9.53
C ALA A 146 -21.84 3.30 10.84
N GLN A 147 -21.30 2.66 11.88
CA GLN A 147 -21.10 3.23 13.21
C GLN A 147 -19.82 2.66 13.85
N GLY A 148 -18.93 3.54 14.28
CA GLY A 148 -17.64 3.13 14.83
C GLY A 148 -16.49 3.96 14.30
N VAL A 149 -15.33 3.33 14.11
CA VAL A 149 -14.13 3.98 13.57
C VAL A 149 -13.36 3.06 12.63
N VAL A 150 -12.63 3.66 11.69
CA VAL A 150 -11.54 3.00 11.00
C VAL A 150 -10.23 3.64 11.46
N SER A 151 -9.31 2.81 11.96
CA SER A 151 -8.00 3.24 12.43
C SER A 151 -6.92 2.74 11.50
N SER A 152 -5.81 3.50 11.38
CA SER A 152 -4.67 3.11 10.56
C SER A 152 -3.38 3.07 11.37
N TYR A 153 -2.44 2.26 10.87
CA TYR A 153 -1.06 2.23 11.32
C TYR A 153 -0.13 2.10 10.11
N VAL A 154 0.91 2.91 10.07
CA VAL A 154 1.97 2.84 9.06
C VAL A 154 3.27 2.47 9.74
N HIS A 155 3.86 1.34 9.33
CA HIS A 155 5.15 0.87 9.82
C HIS A 155 6.27 1.30 8.86
N GLY A 156 7.45 1.61 9.42
CA GLY A 156 8.58 2.13 8.64
C GLY A 156 8.21 3.44 7.93
N ALA A 157 7.50 4.34 8.65
CA ALA A 157 7.05 5.61 8.10
C ALA A 157 8.24 6.46 7.61
N VAL A 158 8.12 6.95 6.38
CA VAL A 158 9.05 7.92 5.78
C VAL A 158 8.52 9.33 5.99
N ILE A 159 7.20 9.47 5.91
CA ILE A 159 6.45 10.67 6.27
C ILE A 159 5.18 10.26 7.03
N GLU A 160 4.51 11.20 7.64
CA GLU A 160 3.21 10.95 8.26
C GLU A 160 2.22 10.38 7.23
N GLY A 161 1.63 9.23 7.56
CA GLY A 161 0.66 8.53 6.72
C GLY A 161 1.24 7.71 5.56
N ALA A 162 2.58 7.69 5.35
CA ALA A 162 3.16 6.84 4.31
C ALA A 162 4.50 6.19 4.72
N GLY A 163 4.67 4.91 4.38
CA GLY A 163 5.83 4.11 4.77
C GLY A 163 5.94 2.78 4.02
N LYS A 164 6.61 1.81 4.65
CA LYS A 164 6.89 0.50 4.05
C LYS A 164 5.74 -0.51 4.20
N MET A 165 4.86 -0.30 5.17
CA MET A 165 3.67 -1.13 5.39
C MET A 165 2.54 -0.26 5.91
N GLY A 166 1.33 -0.51 5.46
CA GLY A 166 0.11 0.16 5.93
C GLY A 166 -0.95 -0.85 6.33
N VAL A 167 -1.62 -0.56 7.42
CA VAL A 167 -2.73 -1.35 7.94
C VAL A 167 -3.91 -0.43 8.24
N ILE A 168 -5.10 -0.87 7.89
CA ILE A 168 -6.37 -0.28 8.35
C ILE A 168 -7.19 -1.36 9.05
N VAL A 169 -7.84 -0.97 10.15
CA VAL A 169 -8.75 -1.84 10.92
C VAL A 169 -10.06 -1.10 11.14
N ALA A 170 -11.16 -1.75 10.85
CA ALA A 170 -12.51 -1.22 11.02
C ALA A 170 -13.16 -1.82 12.28
N LEU A 171 -13.64 -0.97 13.19
CA LEU A 171 -14.32 -1.34 14.42
C LEU A 171 -15.74 -0.80 14.39
N GLU A 172 -16.72 -1.70 14.53
CA GLU A 172 -18.13 -1.36 14.74
C GLU A 172 -18.44 -1.27 16.23
N SER A 173 -18.96 -0.14 16.66
CA SER A 173 -19.45 0.09 18.03
C SER A 173 -20.21 1.39 18.13
N ALA A 174 -21.16 1.45 19.06
CA ALA A 174 -21.87 2.68 19.45
C ALA A 174 -21.17 3.45 20.59
N GLY A 175 -19.98 2.97 21.01
CA GLY A 175 -19.28 3.51 22.18
C GLY A 175 -18.41 4.73 21.88
N LYS A 176 -17.56 5.07 22.85
CA LYS A 176 -16.69 6.26 22.81
C LYS A 176 -15.68 6.16 21.67
N THR A 177 -15.73 7.11 20.75
CA THR A 177 -14.88 7.15 19.55
C THR A 177 -13.39 7.17 19.83
N ASP A 178 -12.96 7.94 20.87
CA ASP A 178 -11.54 8.07 21.21
C ASP A 178 -10.95 6.75 21.73
N GLU A 179 -11.72 6.03 22.58
CA GLU A 179 -11.32 4.73 23.10
C GLU A 179 -11.29 3.68 21.97
N LEU A 180 -12.25 3.74 21.03
CA LEU A 180 -12.27 2.90 19.84
C LEU A 180 -11.08 3.19 18.92
N ALA A 181 -10.74 4.45 18.72
CA ALA A 181 -9.59 4.84 17.89
C ALA A 181 -8.26 4.34 18.49
N GLN A 182 -8.12 4.40 19.81
CA GLN A 182 -6.95 3.86 20.51
C GLN A 182 -6.86 2.34 20.35
N LEU A 183 -7.95 1.61 20.59
CA LEU A 183 -8.03 0.16 20.38
C LEU A 183 -7.72 -0.20 18.92
N GLY A 184 -8.34 0.50 17.97
CA GLY A 184 -8.14 0.29 16.55
C GLY A 184 -6.68 0.47 16.11
N ARG A 185 -5.97 1.48 16.67
CA ARG A 185 -4.55 1.67 16.43
C ARG A 185 -3.71 0.52 16.99
N GLN A 186 -4.02 0.04 18.20
CA GLN A 186 -3.32 -1.11 18.79
C GLN A 186 -3.54 -2.39 17.96
N LEU A 187 -4.77 -2.61 17.48
CA LEU A 187 -5.08 -3.73 16.58
C LEU A 187 -4.36 -3.59 15.24
N ALA A 188 -4.28 -2.39 14.66
CA ALA A 188 -3.54 -2.16 13.43
C ALA A 188 -2.03 -2.43 13.59
N MET A 189 -1.44 -2.07 14.73
CA MET A 189 -0.06 -2.43 15.08
C MET A 189 0.10 -3.95 15.21
N HIS A 190 -0.87 -4.62 15.84
CA HIS A 190 -0.88 -6.08 15.96
C HIS A 190 -0.94 -6.75 14.57
N VAL A 191 -1.86 -6.34 13.71
CA VAL A 191 -1.99 -6.85 12.33
C VAL A 191 -0.70 -6.64 11.53
N ALA A 192 -0.05 -5.49 11.69
CA ALA A 192 1.24 -5.23 11.03
C ALA A 192 2.31 -6.24 11.43
N ALA A 193 2.39 -6.57 12.74
CA ALA A 193 3.42 -7.45 13.29
C ALA A 193 3.10 -8.93 13.10
N ALA A 194 1.85 -9.35 13.37
CA ALA A 194 1.45 -10.76 13.42
C ALA A 194 0.97 -11.30 12.06
N ASN A 195 0.69 -10.43 11.08
CA ASN A 195 0.28 -10.78 9.72
C ASN A 195 -0.85 -11.83 9.64
N PRO A 196 -2.00 -11.63 10.29
CA PRO A 196 -3.11 -12.57 10.21
C PRO A 196 -3.63 -12.68 8.78
N GLN A 197 -4.10 -13.87 8.39
CA GLN A 197 -4.65 -14.14 7.06
C GLN A 197 -6.17 -13.97 7.02
N ALA A 198 -6.84 -14.14 8.16
CA ALA A 198 -8.28 -13.98 8.29
C ALA A 198 -8.64 -13.44 9.67
N LEU A 199 -9.88 -12.96 9.83
CA LEU A 199 -10.40 -12.52 11.12
C LEU A 199 -10.56 -13.71 12.08
N ASP A 200 -11.13 -14.80 11.58
CA ASP A 200 -11.40 -16.06 12.29
C ASP A 200 -11.29 -17.25 11.32
N PRO A 201 -11.41 -18.51 11.80
CA PRO A 201 -11.27 -19.68 10.94
C PRO A 201 -12.25 -19.76 9.76
N SER A 202 -13.43 -19.14 9.86
CA SER A 202 -14.44 -19.15 8.78
C SER A 202 -14.03 -18.30 7.57
N GLY A 203 -13.14 -17.33 7.77
CA GLY A 203 -12.60 -16.48 6.73
C GLY A 203 -11.36 -17.03 6.02
N LEU A 204 -10.84 -18.19 6.47
CA LEU A 204 -9.67 -18.82 5.81
C LEU A 204 -10.06 -19.52 4.51
N ASP A 205 -9.15 -19.49 3.53
CA ASP A 205 -9.29 -20.31 2.33
C ASP A 205 -9.37 -21.81 2.70
N ALA A 206 -10.42 -22.46 2.25
CA ALA A 206 -10.65 -23.88 2.49
C ALA A 206 -9.51 -24.77 1.95
N ALA A 207 -8.87 -24.38 0.85
CA ALA A 207 -7.73 -25.07 0.28
C ALA A 207 -6.50 -24.97 1.21
N LEU A 208 -6.28 -23.81 1.83
CA LEU A 208 -5.22 -23.61 2.82
C LEU A 208 -5.43 -24.51 4.05
N VAL A 209 -6.65 -24.53 4.60
CA VAL A 209 -6.99 -25.38 5.76
C VAL A 209 -6.85 -26.85 5.42
N LYS A 210 -7.30 -27.26 4.21
CA LYS A 210 -7.15 -28.64 3.77
C LYS A 210 -5.68 -29.03 3.64
N ARG A 211 -4.86 -28.17 3.03
CA ARG A 211 -3.43 -28.41 2.90
C ARG A 211 -2.75 -28.61 4.24
N GLU A 212 -3.08 -27.78 5.23
CA GLU A 212 -2.53 -27.91 6.58
C GLU A 212 -2.95 -29.22 7.24
N LYS A 213 -4.23 -29.63 7.08
CA LYS A 213 -4.71 -30.94 7.53
C LYS A 213 -3.91 -32.09 6.93
N ASP A 214 -3.73 -32.07 5.59
CA ASP A 214 -3.04 -33.12 4.86
C ASP A 214 -1.57 -33.22 5.31
N VAL A 215 -0.87 -32.07 5.47
CA VAL A 215 0.52 -32.02 5.94
C VAL A 215 0.65 -32.61 7.36
N LEU A 216 -0.25 -32.22 8.27
CA LEU A 216 -0.27 -32.76 9.63
C LEU A 216 -0.54 -34.27 9.63
N ALA A 217 -1.55 -34.74 8.90
CA ALA A 217 -1.89 -36.15 8.81
C ALA A 217 -0.73 -37.00 8.27
N ASP A 218 -0.12 -36.57 7.15
CA ASP A 218 0.99 -37.28 6.52
C ASP A 218 2.23 -37.36 7.43
N LYS A 219 2.55 -36.26 8.13
CA LYS A 219 3.64 -36.25 9.11
C LYS A 219 3.48 -37.32 10.16
N TYR A 220 2.29 -37.50 10.73
CA TYR A 220 2.06 -38.49 11.80
C TYR A 220 1.82 -39.88 11.26
N ARG A 221 1.32 -40.04 10.02
CA ARG A 221 1.24 -41.31 9.31
C ARG A 221 2.63 -41.89 9.05
N GLN A 222 3.59 -41.07 8.66
CA GLN A 222 4.99 -41.46 8.50
C GLN A 222 5.64 -41.88 9.82
N GLN A 223 5.15 -41.39 10.95
CA GLN A 223 5.58 -41.80 12.28
C GLN A 223 4.92 -43.12 12.78
N GLY A 224 4.09 -43.77 11.96
CA GLY A 224 3.41 -45.01 12.29
C GLY A 224 2.25 -44.85 13.29
N LYS A 225 1.69 -43.66 13.44
CA LYS A 225 0.53 -43.46 14.32
C LYS A 225 -0.74 -44.05 13.73
N PRO A 226 -1.64 -44.64 14.56
CA PRO A 226 -2.96 -45.12 14.09
C PRO A 226 -3.85 -43.92 13.60
N GLU A 227 -4.72 -44.15 12.61
CA GLU A 227 -5.56 -43.10 12.04
C GLU A 227 -6.45 -42.38 13.05
N ASN A 228 -7.06 -43.10 14.00
CA ASN A 228 -7.86 -42.49 15.07
C ASN A 228 -7.07 -41.56 16.03
N VAL A 229 -5.76 -41.76 16.13
CA VAL A 229 -4.84 -40.87 16.88
C VAL A 229 -4.45 -39.68 16.01
N ILE A 230 -4.21 -39.92 14.72
CA ILE A 230 -3.90 -38.90 13.74
C ILE A 230 -5.03 -37.87 13.67
N GLU A 231 -6.30 -38.28 13.57
CA GLU A 231 -7.45 -37.38 13.55
C GLU A 231 -7.45 -36.39 14.72
N LYS A 232 -7.23 -36.89 15.95
CA LYS A 232 -7.16 -36.04 17.16
C LYS A 232 -5.98 -35.08 17.14
N ILE A 233 -4.83 -35.53 16.63
CA ILE A 233 -3.62 -34.70 16.52
C ILE A 233 -3.84 -33.61 15.48
N VAL A 234 -4.44 -33.93 14.34
CA VAL A 234 -4.77 -32.97 13.28
C VAL A 234 -5.74 -31.91 13.79
N GLU A 235 -6.80 -32.33 14.55
CA GLU A 235 -7.73 -31.36 15.14
C GLU A 235 -7.02 -30.40 16.12
N SER A 236 -6.14 -30.95 16.98
CA SER A 236 -5.33 -30.12 17.88
C SER A 236 -4.32 -29.21 17.14
N GLY A 237 -3.67 -29.75 16.09
CA GLY A 237 -2.74 -29.00 15.25
C GLY A 237 -3.42 -27.84 14.52
N LEU A 238 -4.65 -28.05 14.03
CA LEU A 238 -5.43 -26.97 13.42
C LEU A 238 -5.77 -25.86 14.42
N LYS A 239 -6.05 -26.16 15.67
CA LYS A 239 -6.26 -25.13 16.70
C LYS A 239 -4.99 -24.29 16.89
N THR A 240 -3.82 -24.91 16.80
CA THR A 240 -2.53 -24.18 16.84
C THR A 240 -2.36 -23.32 15.60
N PHE A 241 -2.61 -23.88 14.42
CA PHE A 241 -2.58 -23.15 13.16
C PHE A 241 -3.51 -21.92 13.16
N TYR A 242 -4.74 -22.07 13.66
CA TYR A 242 -5.66 -20.94 13.77
C TYR A 242 -5.13 -19.83 14.68
N LYS A 243 -4.44 -20.18 15.78
CA LYS A 243 -3.78 -19.19 16.65
C LYS A 243 -2.63 -18.45 15.96
N GLU A 244 -2.07 -19.00 14.91
CA GLU A 244 -1.01 -18.35 14.12
C GLU A 244 -1.58 -17.45 13.04
N VAL A 245 -2.70 -17.83 12.39
CA VAL A 245 -3.18 -17.16 11.18
C VAL A 245 -4.51 -16.42 11.32
N CYS A 246 -5.28 -16.62 12.39
CA CYS A 246 -6.55 -15.94 12.62
C CYS A 246 -6.41 -14.84 13.65
N LEU A 247 -6.74 -13.60 13.27
CA LEU A 247 -6.57 -12.40 14.08
C LEU A 247 -7.15 -12.57 15.50
N LEU A 248 -8.38 -13.04 15.62
CA LEU A 248 -9.06 -13.17 16.92
C LEU A 248 -8.43 -14.20 17.84
N GLU A 249 -7.78 -15.23 17.29
CA GLU A 249 -7.13 -16.31 18.03
C GLU A 249 -5.68 -16.00 18.41
N GLN A 250 -5.04 -15.04 17.73
CA GLN A 250 -3.64 -14.67 17.97
C GLN A 250 -3.44 -14.08 19.35
N ALA A 251 -2.27 -14.37 19.96
CA ALA A 251 -1.84 -13.70 21.18
C ALA A 251 -1.62 -12.20 20.91
N PHE A 252 -2.27 -11.33 21.68
CA PHE A 252 -2.23 -9.88 21.45
C PHE A 252 -0.84 -9.31 21.75
N ILE A 253 -0.21 -8.63 20.78
CA ILE A 253 1.19 -8.19 20.92
C ILE A 253 1.42 -7.23 22.10
N HIS A 254 0.39 -6.50 22.55
CA HIS A 254 0.50 -5.57 23.68
C HIS A 254 0.26 -6.25 25.04
N ASP A 255 -0.30 -7.47 25.04
CA ASP A 255 -0.50 -8.31 26.23
C ASP A 255 -0.64 -9.79 25.78
N THR A 256 0.49 -10.48 25.66
CA THR A 256 0.55 -11.85 25.14
C THR A 256 -0.12 -12.92 26.00
N ALA A 257 -0.54 -12.57 27.22
CA ALA A 257 -1.35 -13.44 28.07
C ALA A 257 -2.80 -13.58 27.58
N LYS A 258 -3.22 -12.72 26.63
CA LYS A 258 -4.58 -12.66 26.11
C LYS A 258 -4.60 -12.86 24.60
N SER A 259 -5.69 -13.42 24.09
CA SER A 259 -5.96 -13.37 22.64
C SER A 259 -6.47 -11.97 22.25
N VAL A 260 -6.40 -11.67 20.97
CA VAL A 260 -7.01 -10.44 20.41
C VAL A 260 -8.50 -10.37 20.76
N ALA A 261 -9.24 -11.48 20.65
CA ALA A 261 -10.65 -11.53 21.03
C ALA A 261 -10.89 -11.14 22.49
N GLN A 262 -10.04 -11.62 23.41
CA GLN A 262 -10.12 -11.25 24.84
C GLN A 262 -9.79 -9.78 25.08
N ALA A 263 -8.75 -9.25 24.40
CA ALA A 263 -8.37 -7.83 24.50
C ALA A 263 -9.48 -6.91 24.00
N VAL A 264 -10.14 -7.25 22.88
CA VAL A 264 -11.30 -6.50 22.37
C VAL A 264 -12.46 -6.54 23.36
N LYS A 265 -12.76 -7.73 23.93
CA LYS A 265 -13.83 -7.89 24.91
C LYS A 265 -13.61 -7.06 26.19
N GLU A 266 -12.39 -7.03 26.68
CA GLU A 266 -12.04 -6.20 27.85
C GLU A 266 -12.13 -4.71 27.57
N ALA A 267 -11.78 -4.29 26.33
CA ALA A 267 -11.86 -2.90 25.93
C ALA A 267 -13.30 -2.35 25.91
N GLU A 268 -14.34 -3.22 25.77
CA GLU A 268 -15.74 -2.83 25.82
C GLU A 268 -16.11 -2.07 27.11
N GLY A 269 -15.45 -2.38 28.22
CA GLY A 269 -15.66 -1.68 29.49
C GLY A 269 -15.27 -0.20 29.45
N LYS A 270 -14.18 0.15 28.71
CA LYS A 270 -13.74 1.54 28.51
C LYS A 270 -14.54 2.23 27.41
N VAL A 271 -14.79 1.51 26.33
CA VAL A 271 -15.57 1.97 25.17
C VAL A 271 -17.03 2.27 25.57
N GLY A 272 -17.57 1.50 26.51
CA GLY A 272 -18.95 1.64 27.01
C GLY A 272 -20.00 0.98 26.13
N ALA A 273 -19.61 0.16 25.15
CA ALA A 273 -20.50 -0.58 24.27
C ALA A 273 -19.78 -1.81 23.70
N PRO A 274 -20.49 -2.81 23.15
CA PRO A 274 -19.91 -3.93 22.43
C PRO A 274 -19.05 -3.45 21.27
N VAL A 275 -17.93 -4.15 21.01
CA VAL A 275 -16.99 -3.85 19.93
C VAL A 275 -16.84 -5.06 19.02
N LYS A 276 -17.03 -4.86 17.73
CA LYS A 276 -16.79 -5.88 16.70
C LYS A 276 -15.70 -5.40 15.73
N ILE A 277 -14.72 -6.24 15.45
CA ILE A 277 -13.81 -6.02 14.34
C ILE A 277 -14.57 -6.36 13.05
N ALA A 278 -14.89 -5.36 12.24
CA ALA A 278 -15.61 -5.54 10.97
C ALA A 278 -14.67 -6.05 9.87
N GLY A 279 -13.37 -5.72 9.95
CA GLY A 279 -12.37 -6.17 8.99
C GLY A 279 -11.03 -5.48 9.19
N PHE A 280 -10.04 -5.96 8.46
CA PHE A 280 -8.72 -5.35 8.40
C PHE A 280 -8.13 -5.52 7.00
N VAL A 281 -7.19 -4.65 6.65
CA VAL A 281 -6.36 -4.77 5.44
C VAL A 281 -4.93 -4.46 5.84
N ARG A 282 -3.99 -5.26 5.35
CA ARG A 282 -2.55 -5.06 5.50
C ARG A 282 -1.89 -5.11 4.13
N TYR A 283 -1.16 -4.06 3.79
CA TYR A 283 -0.29 -4.03 2.61
C TYR A 283 1.16 -3.86 3.05
N ALA A 284 2.02 -4.77 2.61
CA ALA A 284 3.46 -4.60 2.65
C ALA A 284 3.95 -4.19 1.25
N LEU A 285 4.86 -3.25 1.20
CA LEU A 285 5.39 -2.71 -0.04
C LEU A 285 6.08 -3.80 -0.86
N GLY A 286 5.71 -3.89 -2.15
CA GLY A 286 6.29 -4.84 -3.09
C GLY A 286 5.91 -6.31 -2.86
N GLU A 287 5.03 -6.61 -1.92
CA GLU A 287 4.60 -7.97 -1.62
C GLU A 287 4.02 -8.66 -2.86
N GLY A 288 4.54 -9.85 -3.21
CA GLY A 288 4.14 -10.62 -4.39
C GLY A 288 4.68 -10.08 -5.74
N ILE A 289 5.58 -9.10 -5.74
CA ILE A 289 6.31 -8.69 -6.95
C ILE A 289 7.63 -9.43 -6.98
N GLU A 290 7.86 -10.22 -8.04
CA GLU A 290 9.17 -10.80 -8.28
C GLU A 290 10.16 -9.70 -8.65
N LYS A 291 11.10 -9.40 -7.76
CA LYS A 291 12.24 -8.55 -8.10
C LYS A 291 13.18 -9.40 -8.95
N GLN A 292 13.39 -8.99 -10.21
CA GLN A 292 14.55 -9.49 -10.93
C GLN A 292 15.78 -8.98 -10.19
N GLU A 293 16.52 -9.89 -9.54
CA GLU A 293 17.86 -9.56 -9.06
C GLU A 293 18.69 -9.22 -10.30
N SER A 294 18.91 -7.94 -10.54
CA SER A 294 19.88 -7.51 -11.53
C SER A 294 21.23 -7.95 -11.01
N ASP A 295 21.87 -8.87 -11.72
CA ASP A 295 23.28 -9.14 -11.48
C ASP A 295 24.07 -7.93 -11.96
N PHE A 296 24.26 -6.98 -11.04
CA PHE A 296 24.99 -5.74 -11.30
C PHE A 296 26.38 -6.02 -11.88
N ALA A 297 27.02 -7.13 -11.48
CA ALA A 297 28.29 -7.54 -12.03
C ALA A 297 28.16 -7.95 -13.52
N ALA A 298 27.09 -8.66 -13.88
CA ALA A 298 26.80 -9.02 -15.27
C ALA A 298 26.42 -7.79 -16.12
N GLU A 299 25.64 -6.84 -15.57
CA GLU A 299 25.31 -5.57 -16.25
C GLU A 299 26.56 -4.71 -16.51
N VAL A 300 27.44 -4.57 -15.51
CA VAL A 300 28.70 -3.85 -15.65
C VAL A 300 29.61 -4.56 -16.64
N ALA A 301 29.71 -5.90 -16.63
CA ALA A 301 30.47 -6.66 -17.59
C ALA A 301 29.95 -6.48 -19.02
N ALA A 302 28.64 -6.51 -19.20
CA ALA A 302 28.00 -6.25 -20.51
C ALA A 302 28.23 -4.82 -20.99
N ALA A 303 28.13 -3.83 -20.11
CA ALA A 303 28.37 -2.41 -20.43
C ALA A 303 29.83 -2.10 -20.67
N SER A 304 30.78 -2.81 -20.03
CA SER A 304 32.22 -2.60 -20.17
C SER A 304 32.84 -3.31 -21.38
N GLY A 305 32.02 -4.09 -22.15
CA GLY A 305 32.48 -4.76 -23.36
C GLY A 305 33.57 -5.85 -23.11
N LYS A 306 33.77 -6.27 -21.87
CA LYS A 306 34.64 -7.40 -21.54
C LYS A 306 33.87 -8.71 -21.74
N LYS A 307 34.18 -9.43 -22.82
CA LYS A 307 33.80 -10.84 -22.97
C LYS A 307 34.68 -11.71 -22.06
#